data_7d2dcb6cf65816ebfe83d445a1b876c1
#
_entry.id   7d2dcb6cf65816ebfe83d445a1b876c1
#
_cell.length_a   1.000
_cell.length_b   1.000
_cell.length_c   1.000
_cell.angle_alpha   90.00
_cell.angle_beta   90.00
_cell.angle_gamma   90.00
#
_symmetry.space_group_name_H-M   'P 1'
#
loop_
_entity.id
_entity.type
_entity.pdbx_description
1 polymer ?
#
loop_
_entity_poly.entity_id
_entity_poly.type
_entity_poly.pdbx_seq_one_letter_code
_entity_poly.pdbx_strand_id
1 'polypeptide(L)'
;VSRALEAECSECLRGMTRVDVDRFLNQTLVFNPAGAGISDLQKDYRRFLGILGLLVVLVLLIACVNVANMMTAQAAARSHEMALRISIGAGRRRLVQLILCQSAILALLASVLGAFFAAWSAPFVLSLVNPPDNPARLALPADWRVLLFGIGLMILIVLLLGLLPALRASAVRPVAALKGGEDPHAPRRLMRGAIALQVAFCCLVLFLSSLFVTSFRRLENRPLGFSTDRLLLLQTFAGKGQLPVVWNQTAEALQAAPGVDSVAISGWPLLGRIRINSDISVNGAPPSPTPAFFLNVSPGWLSTMKIPLVSGRDFRPQDTSPGAAIVNETFAKTYFPGQDPIGHTFERGANRPINKIVGVTPDIPDHDLREPNRAVFYVPFAGIDSKSAPTAEGFATFAVHTEAKNPLALADSLRQLIAQRHNGLRVSNVTTQLDLVRDQTVRERLIATLAAFFAAVALLLAGIGLYAVLNYSVLQRRREIGIRMAIGSTRAGIVRIVTLDVFLMIALGAVAGVVLGFGAARYVQSLFYQVKATDADMIALPACAFLLTALVATVPAVLRALRTDPTEILRAE
;
A
#
# COMPACT_ATOMS: atom_id res chain seq x y z
N VAL A 1 -36.33 -6.40 19.00
CA VAL A 1 -37.25 -6.80 17.90
C VAL A 1 -36.57 -7.84 17.00
N SER A 2 -35.34 -7.66 16.51
CA SER A 2 -34.69 -8.62 15.60
C SER A 2 -34.45 -9.99 16.26
N ARG A 3 -33.97 -10.04 17.51
CA ARG A 3 -33.77 -11.30 18.25
C ARG A 3 -35.07 -12.09 18.47
N ALA A 4 -36.19 -11.40 18.64
CA ALA A 4 -37.49 -12.07 18.78
C ALA A 4 -37.97 -12.67 17.45
N LEU A 5 -37.78 -11.93 16.34
CA LEU A 5 -38.14 -12.42 14.99
C LEU A 5 -37.21 -13.58 14.55
N GLU A 6 -35.93 -13.52 14.90
CA GLU A 6 -34.95 -14.58 14.62
C GLU A 6 -35.24 -15.85 15.45
N ALA A 7 -35.65 -15.70 16.70
CA ALA A 7 -36.05 -16.82 17.57
C ALA A 7 -37.33 -17.52 17.10
N GLU A 8 -38.22 -16.79 16.43
CA GLU A 8 -39.46 -17.34 15.84
C GLU A 8 -39.27 -17.96 14.46
N CYS A 9 -38.12 -17.72 13.79
CA CYS A 9 -37.84 -18.30 12.47
C CYS A 9 -37.44 -19.79 12.61
N SER A 10 -38.44 -20.66 12.66
CA SER A 10 -38.26 -22.11 12.73
C SER A 10 -37.46 -22.71 11.56
N GLU A 11 -37.52 -22.09 10.37
CA GLU A 11 -36.74 -22.46 9.19
C GLU A 11 -35.29 -22.03 9.32
N CYS A 12 -35.00 -20.84 9.88
CA CYS A 12 -33.64 -20.33 10.09
C CYS A 12 -32.88 -21.17 11.12
N LEU A 13 -33.58 -21.74 12.09
CA LEU A 13 -33.01 -22.53 13.18
C LEU A 13 -32.95 -24.03 12.87
N ARG A 14 -33.53 -24.45 11.74
CA ARG A 14 -33.64 -25.85 11.35
C ARG A 14 -32.27 -26.48 11.07
N GLY A 15 -31.87 -27.42 11.89
CA GLY A 15 -30.57 -28.11 11.73
C GLY A 15 -29.39 -27.48 12.46
N MET A 16 -29.60 -26.38 13.19
CA MET A 16 -28.57 -25.75 14.02
C MET A 16 -28.44 -26.48 15.37
N THR A 17 -27.21 -26.56 15.89
CA THR A 17 -26.97 -26.98 17.27
C THR A 17 -27.42 -25.86 18.24
N ARG A 18 -27.66 -26.21 19.54
CA ARG A 18 -28.00 -25.20 20.55
C ARG A 18 -26.93 -24.09 20.64
N VAL A 19 -25.67 -24.44 20.51
CA VAL A 19 -24.54 -23.47 20.53
C VAL A 19 -24.59 -22.53 19.34
N ASP A 20 -24.96 -23.04 18.16
CA ASP A 20 -25.08 -22.21 16.95
C ASP A 20 -26.32 -21.32 17.01
N VAL A 21 -27.42 -21.81 17.58
CA VAL A 21 -28.63 -21.01 17.85
C VAL A 21 -28.30 -19.86 18.81
N ASP A 22 -27.59 -20.14 19.92
CA ASP A 22 -27.18 -19.10 20.86
C ASP A 22 -26.23 -18.09 20.22
N ARG A 23 -25.30 -18.55 19.36
CA ARG A 23 -24.40 -17.66 18.61
C ARG A 23 -25.15 -16.81 17.60
N PHE A 24 -26.10 -17.37 16.87
CA PHE A 24 -26.95 -16.68 15.92
C PHE A 24 -27.83 -15.63 16.59
N LEU A 25 -28.48 -15.98 17.68
CA LEU A 25 -29.33 -15.07 18.45
C LEU A 25 -28.57 -13.97 19.19
N ASN A 26 -27.28 -14.18 19.48
CA ASN A 26 -26.40 -13.20 20.12
C ASN A 26 -25.64 -12.32 19.13
N GLN A 27 -25.87 -12.45 17.82
CA GLN A 27 -25.30 -11.53 16.82
C GLN A 27 -25.86 -10.11 17.03
N THR A 28 -24.98 -9.13 16.99
CA THR A 28 -25.36 -7.72 17.05
C THR A 28 -25.57 -7.18 15.64
N LEU A 29 -26.78 -6.69 15.34
CA LEU A 29 -27.02 -5.96 14.11
C LEU A 29 -26.32 -4.61 14.17
N VAL A 30 -25.36 -4.40 13.29
CA VAL A 30 -24.64 -3.14 13.15
C VAL A 30 -25.32 -2.31 12.05
N PHE A 31 -25.94 -1.20 12.44
CA PHE A 31 -26.51 -0.24 11.48
C PHE A 31 -25.43 0.74 11.04
N ASN A 32 -25.10 0.75 9.77
CA ASN A 32 -24.22 1.75 9.18
C ASN A 32 -25.03 2.78 8.38
N PRO A 33 -24.71 4.09 8.47
CA PRO A 33 -25.37 5.08 7.63
C PRO A 33 -25.13 4.77 6.15
N ALA A 34 -26.21 4.56 5.38
CA ALA A 34 -26.14 4.19 3.97
C ALA A 34 -26.29 5.39 3.02
N GLY A 35 -26.21 6.62 3.51
CA GLY A 35 -26.38 7.84 2.71
C GLY A 35 -25.38 8.01 1.56
N ALA A 36 -24.25 7.32 1.60
CA ALA A 36 -23.25 7.28 0.52
C ALA A 36 -23.16 5.89 -0.16
N GLY A 37 -24.13 5.00 0.08
CA GLY A 37 -24.05 3.59 -0.30
C GLY A 37 -23.19 2.76 0.68
N ILE A 38 -23.37 1.44 0.65
CA ILE A 38 -22.52 0.50 1.37
C ILE A 38 -21.36 0.16 0.42
N SER A 39 -20.23 0.80 0.63
CA SER A 39 -19.00 0.46 -0.10
C SER A 39 -18.03 -0.24 0.86
N ASP A 40 -17.85 -1.53 0.69
CA ASP A 40 -16.82 -2.28 1.41
C ASP A 40 -15.43 -1.72 1.07
N LEU A 41 -15.23 -1.27 -0.17
CA LEU A 41 -14.05 -0.52 -0.59
C LEU A 41 -13.76 0.68 0.31
N GLN A 42 -14.79 1.47 0.67
CA GLN A 42 -14.59 2.66 1.51
C GLN A 42 -14.10 2.30 2.93
N LYS A 43 -14.60 1.19 3.51
CA LYS A 43 -14.17 0.72 4.83
C LYS A 43 -12.73 0.22 4.79
N ASP A 44 -12.40 -0.56 3.76
CA ASP A 44 -11.10 -1.17 3.60
C ASP A 44 -10.01 -0.13 3.30
N TYR A 45 -10.32 0.90 2.51
CA TYR A 45 -9.37 1.92 2.12
C TYR A 45 -9.28 3.11 3.08
N ARG A 46 -10.22 3.31 4.02
CA ARG A 46 -10.25 4.49 4.91
C ARG A 46 -8.95 4.72 5.68
N ARG A 47 -8.40 3.67 6.28
CA ARG A 47 -7.14 3.77 7.05
C ARG A 47 -5.96 4.11 6.14
N PHE A 48 -5.91 3.52 4.97
CA PHE A 48 -4.86 3.74 3.98
C PHE A 48 -4.90 5.15 3.42
N LEU A 49 -6.07 5.66 3.06
CA LEU A 49 -6.26 7.05 2.62
C LEU A 49 -5.85 8.04 3.71
N GLY A 50 -6.09 7.74 4.98
CA GLY A 50 -5.62 8.55 6.11
C GLY A 50 -4.10 8.65 6.16
N ILE A 51 -3.39 7.54 5.95
CA ILE A 51 -1.91 7.51 5.94
C ILE A 51 -1.37 8.24 4.70
N LEU A 52 -1.96 8.00 3.55
CA LEU A 52 -1.61 8.71 2.32
C LEU A 52 -1.81 10.22 2.48
N GLY A 53 -2.92 10.63 3.10
CA GLY A 53 -3.18 12.02 3.48
C GLY A 53 -2.10 12.58 4.41
N LEU A 54 -1.65 11.81 5.40
CA LEU A 54 -0.53 12.19 6.28
C LEU A 54 0.76 12.42 5.48
N LEU A 55 1.12 11.51 4.56
CA LEU A 55 2.29 11.65 3.71
C LEU A 55 2.21 12.92 2.84
N VAL A 56 1.04 13.19 2.25
CA VAL A 56 0.80 14.42 1.48
C VAL A 56 1.01 15.67 2.34
N VAL A 57 0.45 15.70 3.56
CA VAL A 57 0.62 16.83 4.49
C VAL A 57 2.08 17.01 4.87
N LEU A 58 2.82 15.95 5.13
CA LEU A 58 4.26 16.02 5.45
C LEU A 58 5.07 16.59 4.28
N VAL A 59 4.82 16.13 3.05
CA VAL A 59 5.48 16.66 1.85
C VAL A 59 5.14 18.13 1.62
N LEU A 60 3.87 18.51 1.84
CA LEU A 60 3.44 19.92 1.77
C LEU A 60 4.16 20.77 2.82
N LEU A 61 4.30 20.29 4.06
CA LEU A 61 5.04 21.00 5.09
C LEU A 61 6.52 21.16 4.74
N ILE A 62 7.17 20.13 4.16
CA ILE A 62 8.54 20.22 3.65
C ILE A 62 8.63 21.31 2.57
N ALA A 63 7.70 21.33 1.61
CA ALA A 63 7.64 22.35 0.57
C ALA A 63 7.44 23.76 1.14
N CYS A 64 6.53 23.92 2.12
CA CYS A 64 6.30 25.18 2.81
C CYS A 64 7.55 25.70 3.53
N VAL A 65 8.25 24.81 4.25
CA VAL A 65 9.51 25.17 4.94
C VAL A 65 10.58 25.62 3.93
N ASN A 66 10.68 24.94 2.78
CA ASN A 66 11.62 25.31 1.72
C ASN A 66 11.34 26.71 1.17
N VAL A 67 10.10 26.99 0.81
CA VAL A 67 9.72 28.31 0.28
C VAL A 67 9.88 29.37 1.35
N ALA A 68 9.52 29.11 2.61
CA ALA A 68 9.73 30.04 3.73
C ALA A 68 11.22 30.36 3.95
N ASN A 69 12.11 29.37 3.87
CA ASN A 69 13.56 29.56 3.95
C ASN A 69 14.08 30.42 2.79
N MET A 70 13.62 30.14 1.55
CA MET A 70 14.01 30.88 0.37
C MET A 70 13.51 32.34 0.41
N MET A 71 12.27 32.56 0.84
CA MET A 71 11.71 33.91 1.01
C MET A 71 12.43 34.71 2.10
N THR A 72 12.78 34.03 3.21
CA THR A 72 13.56 34.65 4.30
C THR A 72 14.96 35.06 3.81
N ALA A 73 15.62 34.20 3.03
CA ALA A 73 16.90 34.51 2.41
C ALA A 73 16.81 35.71 1.43
N GLN A 74 15.76 35.74 0.59
CA GLN A 74 15.51 36.86 -0.33
C GLN A 74 15.19 38.18 0.41
N ALA A 75 14.38 38.11 1.48
CA ALA A 75 14.06 39.27 2.30
C ALA A 75 15.31 39.86 2.97
N ALA A 76 16.22 39.02 3.46
CA ALA A 76 17.51 39.44 4.02
C ALA A 76 18.41 40.10 2.94
N ALA A 77 18.45 39.51 1.74
CA ALA A 77 19.24 40.10 0.62
C ALA A 77 18.69 41.47 0.14
N ARG A 78 17.38 41.72 0.31
CA ARG A 78 16.72 42.98 -0.03
C ARG A 78 16.52 43.94 1.15
N SER A 79 17.15 43.67 2.30
CA SER A 79 16.96 44.45 3.53
C SER A 79 17.31 45.91 3.35
N HIS A 80 18.38 46.25 2.61
CA HIS A 80 18.80 47.60 2.30
C HIS A 80 17.78 48.33 1.40
N GLU A 81 17.26 47.68 0.38
CA GLU A 81 16.20 48.22 -0.51
C GLU A 81 14.93 48.51 0.28
N MET A 82 14.54 47.60 1.19
CA MET A 82 13.37 47.79 2.06
C MET A 82 13.56 48.93 3.06
N ALA A 83 14.76 49.05 3.64
CA ALA A 83 15.09 50.15 4.53
C ALA A 83 15.05 51.52 3.79
N LEU A 84 15.52 51.58 2.55
CA LEU A 84 15.46 52.76 1.71
C LEU A 84 14.00 53.16 1.39
N ARG A 85 13.15 52.19 1.07
CA ARG A 85 11.71 52.43 0.83
C ARG A 85 10.99 52.96 2.07
N ILE A 86 11.32 52.43 3.27
CA ILE A 86 10.77 52.92 4.53
C ILE A 86 11.25 54.35 4.82
N SER A 87 12.52 54.66 4.55
CA SER A 87 13.08 56.00 4.77
C SER A 87 12.45 57.07 3.84
N ILE A 88 11.98 56.69 2.64
CA ILE A 88 11.25 57.55 1.69
C ILE A 88 9.74 57.62 2.01
N GLY A 89 9.29 56.98 3.13
CA GLY A 89 7.92 57.08 3.63
C GLY A 89 6.98 55.94 3.19
N ALA A 90 7.49 54.82 2.66
CA ALA A 90 6.65 53.66 2.36
C ALA A 90 6.11 53.04 3.65
N GLY A 91 4.79 53.04 3.82
CA GLY A 91 4.12 52.47 4.98
C GLY A 91 4.32 50.94 5.05
N ARG A 92 4.47 50.39 6.28
CA ARG A 92 4.61 48.95 6.55
C ARG A 92 3.54 48.09 5.84
N ARG A 93 2.30 48.59 5.77
CA ARG A 93 1.18 47.90 5.10
C ARG A 93 1.45 47.66 3.62
N ARG A 94 2.05 48.62 2.90
CA ARG A 94 2.40 48.47 1.49
C ARG A 94 3.48 47.43 1.26
N LEU A 95 4.47 47.33 2.14
CA LEU A 95 5.52 46.30 2.06
C LEU A 95 4.96 44.90 2.32
N VAL A 96 4.07 44.76 3.30
CA VAL A 96 3.37 43.51 3.57
C VAL A 96 2.51 43.08 2.37
N GLN A 97 1.75 44.02 1.79
CA GLN A 97 0.94 43.76 0.60
C GLN A 97 1.80 43.28 -0.57
N LEU A 98 2.96 43.91 -0.82
CA LEU A 98 3.86 43.50 -1.90
C LEU A 98 4.33 42.05 -1.75
N ILE A 99 4.74 41.65 -0.55
CA ILE A 99 5.21 40.29 -0.28
C ILE A 99 4.04 39.29 -0.38
N LEU A 100 2.85 39.65 0.14
CA LEU A 100 1.67 38.81 0.01
C LEU A 100 1.23 38.63 -1.46
N CYS A 101 1.27 39.67 -2.27
CA CYS A 101 0.98 39.59 -3.70
C CYS A 101 1.97 38.67 -4.43
N GLN A 102 3.26 38.76 -4.13
CA GLN A 102 4.27 37.86 -4.69
C GLN A 102 3.99 36.41 -4.30
N SER A 103 3.68 36.16 -3.03
CA SER A 103 3.33 34.81 -2.53
C SER A 103 2.04 34.29 -3.16
N ALA A 104 1.03 35.17 -3.37
CA ALA A 104 -0.24 34.78 -3.97
C ALA A 104 -0.07 34.39 -5.46
N ILE A 105 0.75 35.14 -6.21
CA ILE A 105 1.05 34.83 -7.63
C ILE A 105 1.75 33.46 -7.72
N LEU A 106 2.75 33.20 -6.87
CA LEU A 106 3.46 31.93 -6.83
C LEU A 106 2.53 30.78 -6.46
N ALA A 107 1.67 30.99 -5.44
CA ALA A 107 0.71 29.98 -5.01
C ALA A 107 -0.35 29.70 -6.09
N LEU A 108 -0.81 30.72 -6.80
CA LEU A 108 -1.75 30.57 -7.92
C LEU A 108 -1.14 29.74 -9.06
N LEU A 109 0.09 30.09 -9.50
CA LEU A 109 0.80 29.34 -10.53
C LEU A 109 1.03 27.89 -10.11
N ALA A 110 1.47 27.67 -8.87
CA ALA A 110 1.66 26.32 -8.32
C ALA A 110 0.34 25.55 -8.27
N SER A 111 -0.77 26.19 -7.89
CA SER A 111 -2.09 25.55 -7.84
C SER A 111 -2.59 25.16 -9.23
N VAL A 112 -2.39 26.01 -10.24
CA VAL A 112 -2.77 25.71 -11.64
C VAL A 112 -1.94 24.53 -12.17
N LEU A 113 -0.61 24.57 -11.98
CA LEU A 113 0.27 23.47 -12.39
C LEU A 113 -0.05 22.16 -11.65
N GLY A 114 -0.36 22.27 -10.34
CA GLY A 114 -0.77 21.13 -9.52
C GLY A 114 -2.10 20.52 -9.97
N ALA A 115 -3.09 21.35 -10.32
CA ALA A 115 -4.36 20.90 -10.87
C ALA A 115 -4.19 20.19 -12.22
N PHE A 116 -3.35 20.74 -13.09
CA PHE A 116 -2.99 20.11 -14.37
C PHE A 116 -2.29 18.76 -14.15
N PHE A 117 -1.31 18.71 -13.25
CA PHE A 117 -0.61 17.47 -12.90
C PHE A 117 -1.58 16.43 -12.31
N ALA A 118 -2.49 16.85 -11.42
CA ALA A 118 -3.50 15.96 -10.83
C ALA A 118 -4.43 15.38 -11.90
N ALA A 119 -4.91 16.21 -12.83
CA ALA A 119 -5.76 15.75 -13.94
C ALA A 119 -5.02 14.78 -14.88
N TRP A 120 -3.74 15.03 -15.14
CA TRP A 120 -2.91 14.16 -15.98
C TRP A 120 -2.55 12.84 -15.28
N SER A 121 -2.23 12.85 -13.99
CA SER A 121 -1.79 11.67 -13.24
C SER A 121 -2.96 10.80 -12.75
N ALA A 122 -4.17 11.35 -12.59
CA ALA A 122 -5.33 10.63 -12.06
C ALA A 122 -5.68 9.35 -12.86
N PRO A 123 -5.69 9.33 -14.22
CA PRO A 123 -5.94 8.11 -14.98
C PRO A 123 -4.88 7.03 -14.74
N PHE A 124 -3.61 7.44 -14.59
CA PHE A 124 -2.52 6.51 -14.29
C PHE A 124 -2.69 5.87 -12.91
N VAL A 125 -2.98 6.67 -11.88
CA VAL A 125 -3.26 6.13 -10.52
C VAL A 125 -4.48 5.22 -10.53
N LEU A 126 -5.53 5.61 -11.29
CA LEU A 126 -6.73 4.79 -11.42
C LEU A 126 -6.44 3.44 -12.09
N SER A 127 -5.58 3.41 -13.11
CA SER A 127 -5.20 2.16 -13.78
C SER A 127 -4.46 1.18 -12.87
N LEU A 128 -3.82 1.65 -11.80
CA LEU A 128 -3.16 0.80 -10.80
C LEU A 128 -4.17 0.10 -9.86
N VAL A 129 -5.36 0.68 -9.69
CA VAL A 129 -6.41 0.20 -8.76
C VAL A 129 -7.47 -0.62 -9.49
N ASN A 130 -7.58 -0.42 -10.80
CA ASN A 130 -8.71 -0.90 -11.59
C ASN A 130 -8.51 -2.37 -11.98
N PRO A 131 -9.28 -3.33 -11.40
CA PRO A 131 -9.24 -4.70 -11.86
C PRO A 131 -9.83 -4.77 -13.28
N PRO A 132 -9.27 -5.62 -14.16
CA PRO A 132 -9.75 -5.77 -15.54
C PRO A 132 -11.24 -6.15 -15.63
N ASP A 133 -11.72 -6.92 -14.65
CA ASP A 133 -13.06 -7.50 -14.63
C ASP A 133 -14.17 -6.54 -14.18
N ASN A 134 -13.82 -5.45 -13.50
CA ASN A 134 -14.80 -4.46 -13.04
C ASN A 134 -14.20 -3.05 -13.06
N PRO A 135 -14.07 -2.45 -14.26
CA PRO A 135 -13.47 -1.13 -14.38
C PRO A 135 -14.32 -0.10 -13.60
N ALA A 136 -13.78 0.34 -12.46
CA ALA A 136 -14.36 1.45 -11.74
C ALA A 136 -14.33 2.68 -12.66
N ARG A 137 -15.46 2.99 -13.28
CA ARG A 137 -15.65 4.23 -14.02
C ARG A 137 -15.79 5.37 -13.01
N LEU A 138 -14.68 5.82 -12.48
CA LEU A 138 -14.63 7.07 -11.74
C LEU A 138 -14.84 8.20 -12.76
N ALA A 139 -16.09 8.56 -13.01
CA ALA A 139 -16.36 9.88 -13.49
C ALA A 139 -15.91 10.81 -12.35
N LEU A 140 -14.84 11.56 -12.54
CA LEU A 140 -14.42 12.64 -11.65
C LEU A 140 -15.18 13.88 -12.09
N PRO A 141 -16.45 14.11 -11.69
CA PRO A 141 -17.10 15.36 -11.93
C PRO A 141 -16.30 16.43 -11.18
N ALA A 142 -16.15 17.60 -11.80
CA ALA A 142 -15.55 18.74 -11.11
C ALA A 142 -16.42 19.08 -9.89
N ASP A 143 -16.07 18.51 -8.74
CA ASP A 143 -16.79 18.74 -7.49
C ASP A 143 -16.35 20.10 -6.93
N TRP A 144 -17.31 21.01 -6.74
CA TRP A 144 -17.09 22.33 -6.16
C TRP A 144 -16.41 22.25 -4.77
N ARG A 145 -16.60 21.13 -4.04
CA ARG A 145 -15.94 20.86 -2.74
C ARG A 145 -14.44 20.74 -2.89
N VAL A 146 -13.97 20.07 -3.95
CA VAL A 146 -12.54 19.94 -4.27
C VAL A 146 -11.95 21.30 -4.63
N LEU A 147 -12.70 22.12 -5.40
CA LEU A 147 -12.30 23.49 -5.72
C LEU A 147 -12.20 24.36 -4.46
N LEU A 148 -13.19 24.32 -3.58
CA LEU A 148 -13.17 25.05 -2.30
C LEU A 148 -12.00 24.60 -1.42
N PHE A 149 -11.76 23.31 -1.32
CA PHE A 149 -10.60 22.77 -0.59
C PHE A 149 -9.28 23.31 -1.19
N GLY A 150 -9.13 23.27 -2.51
CA GLY A 150 -7.96 23.79 -3.21
C GLY A 150 -7.74 25.30 -2.97
N ILE A 151 -8.80 26.10 -3.05
CA ILE A 151 -8.76 27.53 -2.74
C ILE A 151 -8.40 27.78 -1.27
N GLY A 152 -9.01 27.05 -0.34
CA GLY A 152 -8.71 27.14 1.09
C GLY A 152 -7.24 26.80 1.39
N LEU A 153 -6.73 25.74 0.75
CA LEU A 153 -5.33 25.34 0.87
C LEU A 153 -4.39 26.40 0.28
N MET A 154 -4.73 26.97 -0.87
CA MET A 154 -3.95 28.07 -1.48
C MET A 154 -3.88 29.29 -0.55
N ILE A 155 -5.01 29.70 0.04
CA ILE A 155 -5.04 30.82 1.00
C ILE A 155 -4.18 30.50 2.23
N LEU A 156 -4.30 29.29 2.78
CA LEU A 156 -3.50 28.85 3.91
C LEU A 156 -1.99 28.92 3.58
N ILE A 157 -1.58 28.45 2.42
CA ILE A 157 -0.19 28.49 1.97
C ILE A 157 0.29 29.95 1.83
N VAL A 158 -0.50 30.83 1.21
CA VAL A 158 -0.17 32.26 1.07
C VAL A 158 0.02 32.93 2.44
N LEU A 159 -0.84 32.62 3.41
CA LEU A 159 -0.73 33.13 4.77
C LEU A 159 0.51 32.60 5.49
N LEU A 160 0.76 31.27 5.43
CA LEU A 160 1.91 30.66 6.07
C LEU A 160 3.25 31.16 5.48
N LEU A 161 3.34 31.25 4.15
CA LEU A 161 4.56 31.61 3.45
C LEU A 161 4.77 33.13 3.33
N GLY A 162 3.69 33.88 3.23
CA GLY A 162 3.75 35.32 2.99
C GLY A 162 3.73 36.16 4.28
N LEU A 163 2.90 35.81 5.27
CA LEU A 163 2.68 36.66 6.43
C LEU A 163 3.88 36.72 7.37
N LEU A 164 4.53 35.59 7.65
CA LEU A 164 5.66 35.53 8.57
C LEU A 164 6.89 36.31 8.05
N PRO A 165 7.35 36.13 6.78
CA PRO A 165 8.40 36.95 6.19
C PRO A 165 8.01 38.40 6.06
N ALA A 166 6.74 38.69 5.68
CA ALA A 166 6.25 40.07 5.52
C ALA A 166 6.26 40.85 6.84
N LEU A 167 5.80 40.26 7.93
CA LEU A 167 5.84 40.89 9.25
C LEU A 167 7.27 41.14 9.71
N ARG A 168 8.22 40.26 9.40
CA ARG A 168 9.65 40.45 9.74
C ARG A 168 10.30 41.50 8.87
N ALA A 169 10.10 41.47 7.56
CA ALA A 169 10.63 42.47 6.64
C ALA A 169 10.13 43.87 6.97
N SER A 170 8.89 44.02 7.46
CA SER A 170 8.32 45.31 7.88
C SER A 170 8.81 45.79 9.26
N ALA A 171 9.44 44.94 10.08
CA ALA A 171 9.94 45.29 11.40
C ALA A 171 11.41 45.77 11.40
N VAL A 172 12.06 45.86 10.23
CA VAL A 172 13.45 46.35 10.08
C VAL A 172 13.53 47.81 10.53
N ARG A 173 14.49 48.13 11.44
CA ARG A 173 14.78 49.49 11.89
C ARG A 173 15.67 50.17 10.86
N PRO A 174 15.23 51.27 10.22
CA PRO A 174 15.98 51.91 9.13
C PRO A 174 17.40 52.34 9.52
N VAL A 175 17.56 52.83 10.75
CA VAL A 175 18.87 53.32 11.28
C VAL A 175 19.89 52.18 11.42
N ALA A 176 19.46 50.99 11.84
CA ALA A 176 20.36 49.84 11.97
C ALA A 176 20.79 49.28 10.61
N ALA A 177 19.86 49.25 9.64
CA ALA A 177 20.11 48.76 8.29
C ALA A 177 21.03 49.70 7.45
N LEU A 178 20.97 51.04 7.70
CA LEU A 178 21.82 52.03 7.02
C LEU A 178 23.23 52.12 7.64
N LYS A 179 23.40 51.80 8.94
CA LYS A 179 24.70 51.79 9.63
C LYS A 179 25.52 50.50 9.50
N GLY A 180 25.07 49.54 8.66
CA GLY A 180 25.79 48.27 8.49
C GLY A 180 25.73 47.34 9.72
N GLY A 181 24.95 47.70 10.76
CA GLY A 181 24.73 46.91 11.95
C GLY A 181 23.67 45.85 11.70
N GLU A 182 24.03 44.72 11.12
CA GLU A 182 23.18 43.53 11.11
C GLU A 182 23.17 42.92 12.52
N ASP A 183 21.98 42.56 12.99
CA ASP A 183 21.83 41.67 14.15
C ASP A 183 22.04 40.23 13.65
N PRO A 184 23.28 39.67 13.77
CA PRO A 184 23.68 38.50 13.00
C PRO A 184 23.02 37.19 13.53
N HIS A 185 22.28 37.25 14.65
CA HIS A 185 21.94 36.06 15.43
C HIS A 185 20.48 35.59 15.29
N ALA A 186 19.53 36.49 15.05
CA ALA A 186 18.10 36.16 15.02
C ALA A 186 17.65 35.29 13.84
N PRO A 187 18.07 35.54 12.56
CA PRO A 187 17.64 34.73 11.44
C PRO A 187 18.27 33.33 11.42
N ARG A 188 19.48 33.18 11.97
CA ARG A 188 20.22 31.89 11.94
C ARG A 188 19.56 30.79 12.78
N ARG A 189 19.05 31.11 13.99
CA ARG A 189 18.42 30.10 14.87
C ARG A 189 17.15 29.55 14.25
N LEU A 190 16.35 30.39 13.64
CA LEU A 190 15.09 29.99 13.00
C LEU A 190 15.34 29.11 11.78
N MET A 191 16.29 29.50 10.93
CA MET A 191 16.66 28.75 9.74
C MET A 191 17.24 27.38 10.08
N ARG A 192 18.04 27.30 11.17
CA ARG A 192 18.53 26.01 11.72
C ARG A 192 17.39 25.12 12.18
N GLY A 193 16.42 25.67 12.94
CA GLY A 193 15.24 24.93 13.39
C GLY A 193 14.38 24.43 12.22
N ALA A 194 14.20 25.26 11.19
CA ALA A 194 13.47 24.90 10.00
C ALA A 194 14.14 23.75 9.21
N ILE A 195 15.48 23.76 9.10
CA ILE A 195 16.22 22.64 8.49
C ILE A 195 16.03 21.36 9.29
N ALA A 196 16.22 21.40 10.60
CA ALA A 196 16.06 20.21 11.44
C ALA A 196 14.64 19.64 11.33
N LEU A 197 13.61 20.51 11.32
CA LEU A 197 12.22 20.10 11.15
C LEU A 197 11.96 19.50 9.76
N GLN A 198 12.49 20.12 8.71
CA GLN A 198 12.40 19.62 7.34
C GLN A 198 13.04 18.23 7.20
N VAL A 199 14.24 18.05 7.78
CA VAL A 199 14.95 16.77 7.79
C VAL A 199 14.13 15.73 8.56
N ALA A 200 13.56 16.10 9.72
CA ALA A 200 12.73 15.19 10.52
C ALA A 200 11.51 14.71 9.72
N PHE A 201 10.80 15.61 9.03
CA PHE A 201 9.66 15.24 8.18
C PHE A 201 10.09 14.39 6.99
N CYS A 202 11.21 14.72 6.34
CA CYS A 202 11.74 13.93 5.24
C CYS A 202 12.10 12.51 5.70
N CYS A 203 12.82 12.37 6.82
CA CYS A 203 13.16 11.06 7.38
C CYS A 203 11.91 10.27 7.78
N LEU A 204 10.89 10.93 8.34
CA LEU A 204 9.61 10.30 8.66
C LEU A 204 8.91 9.76 7.40
N VAL A 205 8.83 10.55 6.32
CA VAL A 205 8.25 10.12 5.04
C VAL A 205 9.04 8.95 4.47
N LEU A 206 10.36 9.02 4.45
CA LEU A 206 11.22 7.95 3.96
C LEU A 206 11.06 6.66 4.76
N PHE A 207 10.99 6.77 6.08
CA PHE A 207 10.81 5.63 6.98
C PHE A 207 9.46 4.94 6.75
N LEU A 208 8.36 5.71 6.72
CA LEU A 208 7.04 5.16 6.45
C LEU A 208 6.95 4.54 5.05
N SER A 209 7.53 5.20 4.05
CA SER A 209 7.56 4.69 2.68
C SER A 209 8.37 3.39 2.57
N SER A 210 9.50 3.27 3.28
CA SER A 210 10.30 2.04 3.30
C SER A 210 9.53 0.87 3.90
N LEU A 211 8.72 1.11 4.96
CA LEU A 211 7.86 0.08 5.55
C LEU A 211 6.80 -0.41 4.56
N PHE A 212 6.13 0.50 3.82
CA PHE A 212 5.12 0.10 2.83
C PHE A 212 5.73 -0.66 1.65
N VAL A 213 6.84 -0.16 1.10
CA VAL A 213 7.53 -0.81 -0.03
C VAL A 213 8.03 -2.20 0.37
N THR A 214 8.61 -2.34 1.55
CA THR A 214 9.11 -3.64 2.02
C THR A 214 7.98 -4.60 2.34
N SER A 215 6.89 -4.11 2.96
CA SER A 215 5.69 -4.90 3.22
C SER A 215 5.09 -5.44 1.91
N PHE A 216 4.96 -4.60 0.89
CA PHE A 216 4.50 -5.01 -0.43
C PHE A 216 5.44 -6.06 -1.06
N ARG A 217 6.76 -5.81 -1.06
CA ARG A 217 7.74 -6.76 -1.62
C ARG A 217 7.73 -8.12 -0.91
N ARG A 218 7.58 -8.14 0.42
CA ARG A 218 7.47 -9.40 1.18
C ARG A 218 6.19 -10.15 0.85
N LEU A 219 5.08 -9.43 0.63
CA LEU A 219 3.81 -10.02 0.24
C LEU A 219 3.86 -10.55 -1.20
N GLU A 220 4.41 -9.78 -2.13
CA GLU A 220 4.57 -10.15 -3.54
C GLU A 220 5.47 -11.37 -3.72
N ASN A 221 6.54 -11.48 -2.93
CA ASN A 221 7.50 -12.58 -2.97
C ASN A 221 7.14 -13.74 -2.03
N ARG A 222 5.93 -13.75 -1.45
CA ARG A 222 5.47 -14.87 -0.62
C ARG A 222 5.43 -16.15 -1.46
N PRO A 223 6.06 -17.27 -1.00
CA PRO A 223 5.90 -18.56 -1.65
C PRO A 223 4.44 -18.97 -1.62
N LEU A 224 3.85 -19.20 -2.78
CA LEU A 224 2.44 -19.56 -2.90
C LEU A 224 2.22 -21.06 -2.64
N GLY A 225 3.22 -21.91 -2.94
CA GLY A 225 3.09 -23.36 -2.87
C GLY A 225 2.25 -23.99 -3.98
N PHE A 226 1.80 -23.16 -4.96
CA PHE A 226 1.11 -23.60 -6.17
C PHE A 226 1.56 -22.74 -7.38
N SER A 227 1.32 -23.25 -8.60
CA SER A 227 1.69 -22.54 -9.82
C SER A 227 0.65 -21.50 -10.21
N THR A 228 1.12 -20.32 -10.62
CA THR A 228 0.29 -19.30 -11.27
C THR A 228 0.60 -19.16 -12.76
N ASP A 229 1.65 -19.86 -13.23
CA ASP A 229 2.15 -19.74 -14.60
C ASP A 229 1.24 -20.47 -15.57
N ARG A 230 0.85 -19.79 -16.62
CA ARG A 230 0.05 -20.31 -17.74
C ARG A 230 -1.25 -21.01 -17.33
N LEU A 231 -1.85 -20.60 -16.22
CA LEU A 231 -3.06 -21.18 -15.67
C LEU A 231 -4.27 -20.26 -15.91
N LEU A 232 -5.18 -20.73 -16.78
CA LEU A 232 -6.46 -20.08 -17.08
C LEU A 232 -7.55 -20.67 -16.19
N LEU A 233 -8.42 -19.82 -15.66
CA LEU A 233 -9.54 -20.20 -14.82
C LEU A 233 -10.86 -19.83 -15.52
N LEU A 234 -11.69 -20.82 -15.79
CA LEU A 234 -13.01 -20.66 -16.38
C LEU A 234 -14.07 -20.91 -15.29
N GLN A 235 -14.55 -19.85 -14.67
CA GLN A 235 -15.63 -19.95 -13.67
C GLN A 235 -16.96 -20.17 -14.40
N THR A 236 -17.58 -21.29 -14.13
CA THR A 236 -18.75 -21.77 -14.89
C THR A 236 -19.91 -22.04 -13.96
N PHE A 237 -21.09 -21.59 -14.35
CA PHE A 237 -22.36 -21.79 -13.65
C PHE A 237 -23.29 -22.66 -14.48
N ALA A 238 -24.03 -23.51 -13.78
CA ALA A 238 -25.15 -24.24 -14.32
C ALA A 238 -26.47 -23.61 -13.87
N GLY A 239 -27.38 -23.32 -14.77
CA GLY A 239 -28.70 -22.76 -14.44
C GLY A 239 -29.56 -23.71 -13.57
N LYS A 240 -29.36 -25.02 -13.74
CA LYS A 240 -29.78 -26.09 -12.83
C LYS A 240 -28.56 -26.90 -12.49
N GLY A 241 -28.40 -27.34 -11.23
CA GLY A 241 -27.27 -28.17 -10.84
C GLY A 241 -27.07 -29.34 -11.81
N GLN A 242 -25.83 -29.59 -12.19
CA GLN A 242 -25.43 -30.66 -13.11
C GLN A 242 -24.69 -31.75 -12.35
N LEU A 243 -24.92 -33.00 -12.75
CA LEU A 243 -24.22 -34.15 -12.19
C LEU A 243 -22.70 -34.09 -12.49
N PRO A 244 -21.86 -34.69 -11.64
CA PRO A 244 -20.41 -34.71 -11.84
C PRO A 244 -19.97 -35.21 -13.21
N VAL A 245 -20.74 -36.11 -13.84
CA VAL A 245 -20.45 -36.65 -15.17
C VAL A 245 -20.42 -35.56 -16.23
N VAL A 246 -21.31 -34.56 -16.16
CA VAL A 246 -21.38 -33.46 -17.14
C VAL A 246 -20.14 -32.55 -17.00
N TRP A 247 -19.73 -32.29 -15.78
CA TRP A 247 -18.53 -31.52 -15.49
C TRP A 247 -17.25 -32.23 -15.98
N ASN A 248 -17.15 -33.56 -15.72
CA ASN A 248 -16.02 -34.36 -16.18
C ASN A 248 -15.96 -34.45 -17.72
N GLN A 249 -17.08 -34.68 -18.41
CA GLN A 249 -17.14 -34.67 -19.87
C GLN A 249 -16.71 -33.31 -20.47
N THR A 250 -17.06 -32.23 -19.79
CA THR A 250 -16.61 -30.88 -20.17
C THR A 250 -15.10 -30.72 -19.96
N ALA A 251 -14.57 -31.20 -18.85
CA ALA A 251 -13.12 -31.16 -18.60
C ALA A 251 -12.34 -31.99 -19.63
N GLU A 252 -12.82 -33.18 -19.98
CA GLU A 252 -12.24 -34.03 -21.03
C GLU A 252 -12.24 -33.33 -22.42
N ALA A 253 -13.35 -32.64 -22.74
CA ALA A 253 -13.42 -31.88 -23.99
C ALA A 253 -12.44 -30.68 -23.99
N LEU A 254 -12.27 -30.00 -22.85
CA LEU A 254 -11.28 -28.93 -22.71
C LEU A 254 -9.84 -29.49 -22.78
N GLN A 255 -9.58 -30.65 -22.20
CA GLN A 255 -8.29 -31.33 -22.25
C GLN A 255 -7.87 -31.72 -23.68
N ALA A 256 -8.85 -32.05 -24.52
CA ALA A 256 -8.60 -32.41 -25.93
C ALA A 256 -8.41 -31.17 -26.81
N ALA A 257 -8.58 -29.94 -26.30
CA ALA A 257 -8.43 -28.73 -27.11
C ALA A 257 -6.96 -28.42 -27.39
N PRO A 258 -6.61 -27.94 -28.61
CA PRO A 258 -5.23 -27.59 -28.96
C PRO A 258 -4.63 -26.54 -28.02
N GLY A 259 -3.40 -26.78 -27.56
CA GLY A 259 -2.68 -25.86 -26.68
C GLY A 259 -3.07 -25.96 -25.19
N VAL A 260 -3.83 -26.99 -24.81
CA VAL A 260 -4.18 -27.32 -23.43
C VAL A 260 -3.30 -28.48 -22.95
N ASP A 261 -2.59 -28.26 -21.87
CA ASP A 261 -1.68 -29.22 -21.24
C ASP A 261 -2.42 -30.14 -20.26
N SER A 262 -3.17 -29.52 -19.33
CA SER A 262 -3.96 -30.23 -18.33
C SER A 262 -5.18 -29.42 -17.91
N VAL A 263 -6.23 -30.14 -17.51
CA VAL A 263 -7.47 -29.55 -17.00
C VAL A 263 -7.85 -30.23 -15.69
N ALA A 264 -8.24 -29.42 -14.71
CA ALA A 264 -8.80 -29.91 -13.47
C ALA A 264 -10.01 -29.07 -13.05
N ILE A 265 -10.85 -29.63 -12.19
CA ILE A 265 -12.05 -28.98 -11.69
C ILE A 265 -11.87 -28.66 -10.22
N SER A 266 -12.30 -27.46 -9.81
CA SER A 266 -12.48 -27.11 -8.41
C SER A 266 -13.84 -26.41 -8.20
N GLY A 267 -14.36 -26.44 -6.98
CA GLY A 267 -15.60 -25.72 -6.66
C GLY A 267 -15.44 -24.22 -6.92
N TRP A 268 -14.33 -23.64 -6.44
CA TRP A 268 -13.93 -22.25 -6.70
C TRP A 268 -12.41 -22.13 -6.81
N PRO A 269 -11.90 -21.04 -7.38
CA PRO A 269 -10.46 -20.86 -7.53
C PRO A 269 -9.78 -20.52 -6.19
N LEU A 270 -8.50 -20.87 -6.05
CA LEU A 270 -7.66 -20.39 -4.95
C LEU A 270 -7.55 -18.86 -5.01
N LEU A 271 -7.53 -18.22 -3.84
CA LEU A 271 -7.53 -16.77 -3.70
C LEU A 271 -8.78 -16.08 -4.30
N GLY A 272 -9.84 -16.87 -4.55
CA GLY A 272 -11.15 -16.36 -4.93
C GLY A 272 -11.91 -15.78 -3.73
N ARG A 273 -13.07 -15.19 -4.02
CA ARG A 273 -13.92 -14.56 -2.99
C ARG A 273 -14.75 -15.56 -2.18
N ILE A 274 -14.86 -16.80 -2.64
CA ILE A 274 -15.67 -17.84 -1.99
C ILE A 274 -14.79 -18.63 -1.03
N ARG A 275 -15.29 -18.77 0.18
CA ARG A 275 -14.68 -19.63 1.21
C ARG A 275 -15.78 -20.26 2.06
N ILE A 276 -15.75 -21.56 2.18
CA ILE A 276 -16.73 -22.31 2.97
C ILE A 276 -16.00 -23.06 4.08
N ASN A 277 -16.51 -22.96 5.27
CA ASN A 277 -16.00 -23.69 6.44
C ASN A 277 -16.97 -24.77 6.89
N SER A 278 -16.47 -25.68 7.72
CA SER A 278 -17.26 -26.71 8.38
C SER A 278 -16.68 -27.01 9.74
N ASP A 279 -17.55 -27.31 10.68
CA ASP A 279 -17.12 -27.84 11.98
C ASP A 279 -16.61 -29.26 11.81
N ILE A 280 -15.50 -29.57 12.50
CA ILE A 280 -14.82 -30.84 12.40
C ILE A 280 -14.94 -31.58 13.72
N SER A 281 -15.34 -32.86 13.63
CA SER A 281 -15.35 -33.80 14.73
C SER A 281 -14.39 -34.96 14.42
N VAL A 282 -13.60 -35.37 15.39
CA VAL A 282 -12.63 -36.46 15.25
C VAL A 282 -12.91 -37.49 16.34
N ASN A 283 -12.91 -38.76 15.97
CA ASN A 283 -13.11 -39.90 16.89
C ASN A 283 -14.41 -39.80 17.71
N GLY A 284 -15.48 -39.26 17.14
CA GLY A 284 -16.77 -39.08 17.82
C GLY A 284 -16.80 -38.02 18.91
N ALA A 285 -15.74 -37.20 19.03
CA ALA A 285 -15.71 -36.05 19.94
C ALA A 285 -16.70 -34.97 19.50
N PRO A 286 -17.16 -34.07 20.39
CA PRO A 286 -17.91 -32.90 19.99
C PRO A 286 -17.17 -32.07 18.92
N PRO A 287 -17.90 -31.36 18.04
CA PRO A 287 -17.26 -30.50 17.04
C PRO A 287 -16.26 -29.54 17.67
N SER A 288 -15.10 -29.42 17.02
CA SER A 288 -14.05 -28.49 17.45
C SER A 288 -14.53 -27.04 17.35
N PRO A 289 -14.20 -26.17 18.31
CA PRO A 289 -14.51 -24.75 18.23
C PRO A 289 -13.79 -24.02 17.09
N THR A 290 -12.73 -24.63 16.56
CA THR A 290 -11.99 -24.12 15.40
C THR A 290 -12.53 -24.79 14.14
N PRO A 291 -13.18 -24.07 13.21
CA PRO A 291 -13.65 -24.66 11.96
C PRO A 291 -12.49 -24.90 10.99
N ALA A 292 -12.64 -25.88 10.11
CA ALA A 292 -11.78 -26.07 8.96
C ALA A 292 -12.47 -25.60 7.68
N PHE A 293 -11.68 -25.15 6.71
CA PHE A 293 -12.15 -24.74 5.39
C PHE A 293 -12.02 -25.91 4.42
N PHE A 294 -12.85 -25.91 3.35
CA PHE A 294 -12.76 -26.99 2.39
C PHE A 294 -12.90 -26.51 0.95
N LEU A 295 -12.40 -27.31 0.04
CA LEU A 295 -12.52 -27.13 -1.41
C LEU A 295 -12.81 -28.47 -2.07
N ASN A 296 -13.82 -28.51 -2.93
CA ASN A 296 -14.09 -29.67 -3.77
C ASN A 296 -13.16 -29.62 -4.98
N VAL A 297 -12.44 -30.72 -5.27
CA VAL A 297 -11.49 -30.80 -6.37
C VAL A 297 -11.56 -32.11 -7.13
N SER A 298 -11.30 -32.10 -8.42
CA SER A 298 -11.20 -33.32 -9.23
C SER A 298 -9.89 -34.07 -8.98
N PRO A 299 -9.81 -35.36 -9.28
CA PRO A 299 -8.53 -36.06 -9.40
C PRO A 299 -7.60 -35.30 -10.35
N GLY A 300 -6.30 -35.24 -10.01
CA GLY A 300 -5.30 -34.52 -10.80
C GLY A 300 -5.27 -33.00 -10.60
N TRP A 301 -6.16 -32.43 -9.76
CA TRP A 301 -6.14 -31.00 -9.47
C TRP A 301 -4.83 -30.55 -8.81
N LEU A 302 -4.30 -31.35 -7.87
CA LEU A 302 -3.02 -31.06 -7.23
C LEU A 302 -1.87 -30.99 -8.25
N SER A 303 -1.85 -31.90 -9.22
CA SER A 303 -0.82 -31.93 -10.28
C SER A 303 -0.97 -30.76 -11.26
N THR A 304 -2.19 -30.39 -11.65
CA THR A 304 -2.47 -29.23 -12.52
C THR A 304 -2.07 -27.91 -11.84
N MET A 305 -2.33 -27.77 -10.54
CA MET A 305 -1.93 -26.63 -9.73
C MET A 305 -0.46 -26.68 -9.28
N LYS A 306 0.25 -27.80 -9.54
CA LYS A 306 1.62 -28.08 -9.08
C LYS A 306 1.78 -27.99 -7.56
N ILE A 307 0.78 -28.46 -6.82
CA ILE A 307 0.82 -28.56 -5.36
C ILE A 307 1.42 -29.93 -5.00
N PRO A 308 2.57 -29.98 -4.30
CA PRO A 308 3.18 -31.25 -3.92
C PRO A 308 2.38 -31.96 -2.82
N LEU A 309 2.45 -33.28 -2.76
CA LEU A 309 2.02 -34.06 -1.63
C LEU A 309 3.19 -34.20 -0.64
N VAL A 310 2.92 -33.97 0.64
CA VAL A 310 3.89 -34.22 1.72
C VAL A 310 3.91 -35.72 2.04
N SER A 311 2.72 -36.33 2.09
CA SER A 311 2.57 -37.77 2.36
C SER A 311 1.24 -38.27 1.80
N GLY A 312 1.13 -39.61 1.62
CA GLY A 312 -0.08 -40.23 1.12
C GLY A 312 -0.22 -40.23 -0.38
N ARG A 313 -1.45 -40.09 -0.90
CA ARG A 313 -1.77 -40.13 -2.33
C ARG A 313 -2.78 -39.05 -2.73
N ASP A 314 -2.81 -38.75 -4.02
CA ASP A 314 -3.86 -37.93 -4.65
C ASP A 314 -5.18 -38.71 -4.80
N PHE A 315 -6.27 -38.00 -5.11
CA PHE A 315 -7.56 -38.58 -5.41
C PHE A 315 -7.53 -39.51 -6.63
N ARG A 316 -8.29 -40.59 -6.54
CA ARG A 316 -8.56 -41.51 -7.66
C ARG A 316 -9.94 -41.20 -8.26
N PRO A 317 -10.20 -41.59 -9.50
CA PRO A 317 -11.51 -41.38 -10.14
C PRO A 317 -12.70 -41.96 -9.38
N GLN A 318 -12.47 -43.03 -8.60
CA GLN A 318 -13.51 -43.68 -7.79
C GLN A 318 -13.70 -43.07 -6.40
N ASP A 319 -12.82 -42.13 -5.95
CA ASP A 319 -12.99 -41.48 -4.67
C ASP A 319 -14.17 -40.49 -4.73
N THR A 320 -15.00 -40.51 -3.69
CA THR A 320 -16.20 -39.65 -3.59
C THR A 320 -16.17 -38.80 -2.33
N SER A 321 -16.99 -37.76 -2.30
CA SER A 321 -17.26 -36.96 -1.11
C SER A 321 -18.72 -37.19 -0.66
N PRO A 322 -18.96 -37.63 0.56
CA PRO A 322 -17.99 -38.08 1.59
C PRO A 322 -17.28 -39.38 1.22
N GLY A 323 -16.14 -39.63 1.84
CA GLY A 323 -15.34 -40.82 1.63
C GLY A 323 -13.85 -40.54 1.75
N ALA A 324 -13.22 -39.91 0.73
CA ALA A 324 -11.82 -39.54 0.78
C ALA A 324 -11.63 -38.05 1.09
N ALA A 325 -10.52 -37.71 1.77
CA ALA A 325 -10.11 -36.34 1.98
C ALA A 325 -8.57 -36.21 1.93
N ILE A 326 -8.08 -35.08 1.41
CA ILE A 326 -6.69 -34.65 1.52
C ILE A 326 -6.67 -33.44 2.45
N VAL A 327 -5.72 -33.36 3.37
CA VAL A 327 -5.65 -32.29 4.36
C VAL A 327 -4.33 -31.53 4.24
N ASN A 328 -4.30 -30.25 4.69
CA ASN A 328 -3.05 -29.52 4.78
C ASN A 328 -2.34 -29.79 6.12
N GLU A 329 -1.08 -29.38 6.24
CA GLU A 329 -0.28 -29.55 7.46
C GLU A 329 -0.93 -28.88 8.68
N THR A 330 -1.53 -27.69 8.52
CA THR A 330 -2.22 -27.00 9.62
C THR A 330 -3.43 -27.80 10.11
N PHE A 331 -4.20 -28.42 9.22
CA PHE A 331 -5.29 -29.33 9.60
C PHE A 331 -4.75 -30.51 10.42
N ALA A 332 -3.69 -31.17 9.92
CA ALA A 332 -3.06 -32.29 10.60
C ALA A 332 -2.58 -31.90 12.02
N LYS A 333 -1.89 -30.76 12.13
CA LYS A 333 -1.40 -30.25 13.43
C LYS A 333 -2.53 -29.87 14.40
N THR A 334 -3.66 -29.38 13.87
CA THR A 334 -4.79 -28.92 14.69
C THR A 334 -5.63 -30.07 15.24
N TYR A 335 -5.93 -31.06 14.40
CA TYR A 335 -6.87 -32.13 14.75
C TYR A 335 -6.21 -33.46 15.08
N PHE A 336 -4.94 -33.66 14.69
CA PHE A 336 -4.16 -34.88 14.93
C PHE A 336 -2.76 -34.54 15.48
N PRO A 337 -2.66 -33.83 16.62
CA PRO A 337 -1.38 -33.38 17.15
C PRO A 337 -0.45 -34.55 17.47
N GLY A 338 0.73 -34.58 16.82
CA GLY A 338 1.75 -35.64 17.06
C GLY A 338 1.44 -37.00 16.46
N GLN A 339 0.39 -37.13 15.64
CA GLN A 339 -0.01 -38.40 14.98
C GLN A 339 0.12 -38.25 13.46
N ASP A 340 0.34 -39.37 12.77
CA ASP A 340 0.20 -39.38 11.30
C ASP A 340 -1.30 -39.35 10.96
N PRO A 341 -1.77 -38.30 10.28
CA PRO A 341 -3.20 -38.17 9.97
C PRO A 341 -3.68 -39.15 8.91
N ILE A 342 -2.78 -39.79 8.13
CA ILE A 342 -3.16 -40.71 7.06
C ILE A 342 -3.88 -41.93 7.60
N GLY A 343 -5.02 -42.26 7.00
CA GLY A 343 -5.85 -43.37 7.39
C GLY A 343 -6.84 -43.07 8.52
N HIS A 344 -6.64 -41.97 9.26
CA HIS A 344 -7.62 -41.47 10.23
C HIS A 344 -8.86 -40.91 9.55
N THR A 345 -9.93 -40.81 10.32
CA THR A 345 -11.22 -40.31 9.85
C THR A 345 -11.68 -39.08 10.62
N PHE A 346 -12.44 -38.24 9.97
CA PHE A 346 -13.12 -37.11 10.60
C PHE A 346 -14.52 -36.90 10.01
N GLU A 347 -15.39 -36.28 10.76
CA GLU A 347 -16.76 -35.97 10.39
C GLU A 347 -16.92 -34.45 10.18
N ARG A 348 -17.75 -34.05 9.19
CA ARG A 348 -18.12 -32.67 8.94
C ARG A 348 -19.40 -32.35 9.72
N GLY A 349 -19.27 -31.69 10.88
CA GLY A 349 -20.39 -31.38 11.76
C GLY A 349 -21.04 -32.64 12.40
N ALA A 350 -22.02 -32.41 13.26
CA ALA A 350 -22.76 -33.50 13.92
C ALA A 350 -23.59 -34.29 12.88
N ASN A 351 -23.52 -35.63 12.96
CA ASN A 351 -24.28 -36.60 12.14
C ASN A 351 -23.98 -36.54 10.62
N ARG A 352 -22.82 -36.08 10.18
CA ARG A 352 -22.43 -36.13 8.78
C ARG A 352 -21.52 -37.32 8.47
N PRO A 353 -21.52 -37.76 7.21
CA PRO A 353 -20.73 -38.91 6.80
C PRO A 353 -19.22 -38.72 7.03
N ILE A 354 -18.53 -39.83 7.24
CA ILE A 354 -17.11 -39.86 7.60
C ILE A 354 -16.24 -39.67 6.37
N ASN A 355 -15.18 -38.87 6.52
CA ASN A 355 -14.13 -38.66 5.52
C ASN A 355 -12.83 -39.31 6.02
N LYS A 356 -12.18 -40.15 5.19
CA LYS A 356 -10.89 -40.78 5.46
C LYS A 356 -9.76 -39.97 4.84
N ILE A 357 -8.76 -39.63 5.62
CA ILE A 357 -7.58 -38.91 5.16
C ILE A 357 -6.71 -39.85 4.32
N VAL A 358 -6.49 -39.49 3.06
CA VAL A 358 -5.70 -40.24 2.08
C VAL A 358 -4.39 -39.57 1.69
N GLY A 359 -4.23 -38.27 1.97
CA GLY A 359 -3.02 -37.51 1.65
C GLY A 359 -2.90 -36.26 2.48
N VAL A 360 -1.69 -35.71 2.52
CA VAL A 360 -1.34 -34.45 3.18
C VAL A 360 -0.62 -33.54 2.20
N THR A 361 -1.03 -32.27 2.12
CA THR A 361 -0.38 -31.22 1.34
C THR A 361 0.33 -30.22 2.25
N PRO A 362 1.32 -29.46 1.75
CA PRO A 362 1.82 -28.31 2.49
C PRO A 362 0.72 -27.25 2.65
N ASP A 363 0.96 -26.33 3.55
CA ASP A 363 0.08 -25.17 3.73
C ASP A 363 0.24 -24.21 2.55
N ILE A 364 -0.87 -23.87 1.88
CA ILE A 364 -0.94 -22.89 0.80
C ILE A 364 -1.95 -21.79 1.15
N PRO A 365 -1.78 -20.55 0.67
CA PRO A 365 -2.80 -19.52 0.82
C PRO A 365 -4.03 -19.89 -0.02
N ASP A 366 -5.16 -20.08 0.64
CA ASP A 366 -6.43 -20.48 0.01
C ASP A 366 -7.34 -19.30 -0.35
N HIS A 367 -7.34 -18.22 0.46
CA HIS A 367 -8.27 -17.12 0.33
C HIS A 367 -7.63 -15.72 0.34
N ASP A 368 -6.71 -15.45 1.25
CA ASP A 368 -6.02 -14.17 1.40
C ASP A 368 -4.52 -14.39 1.64
N LEU A 369 -3.69 -13.69 0.89
CA LEU A 369 -2.24 -13.77 1.03
C LEU A 369 -1.73 -13.26 2.38
N ARG A 370 -2.49 -12.44 3.10
CA ARG A 370 -2.10 -11.88 4.39
C ARG A 370 -2.48 -12.75 5.57
N GLU A 371 -3.47 -13.61 5.38
CA GLU A 371 -3.93 -14.48 6.46
C GLU A 371 -2.88 -15.53 6.80
N PRO A 372 -2.79 -15.91 8.09
CA PRO A 372 -2.00 -17.06 8.49
C PRO A 372 -2.61 -18.34 7.88
N ASN A 373 -1.77 -19.35 7.71
CA ASN A 373 -2.24 -20.65 7.23
C ASN A 373 -3.31 -21.19 8.18
N ARG A 374 -4.38 -21.74 7.59
CA ARG A 374 -5.54 -22.28 8.31
C ARG A 374 -5.68 -23.78 8.05
N ALA A 375 -6.49 -24.43 8.85
CA ALA A 375 -6.87 -25.82 8.61
C ALA A 375 -7.76 -25.90 7.36
N VAL A 376 -7.25 -26.55 6.32
CA VAL A 376 -7.94 -26.75 5.04
C VAL A 376 -7.97 -28.24 4.72
N PHE A 377 -9.08 -28.69 4.16
CA PHE A 377 -9.18 -30.02 3.60
C PHE A 377 -9.81 -29.98 2.21
N TYR A 378 -9.34 -30.87 1.37
CA TYR A 378 -9.82 -31.06 0.03
C TYR A 378 -10.68 -32.30 0.00
N VAL A 379 -11.78 -32.28 -0.76
CA VAL A 379 -12.67 -33.42 -0.96
C VAL A 379 -12.91 -33.63 -2.45
N PRO A 380 -13.20 -34.87 -2.90
CA PRO A 380 -13.53 -35.12 -4.30
C PRO A 380 -14.70 -34.27 -4.77
N PHE A 381 -14.58 -33.74 -6.00
CA PHE A 381 -15.64 -32.97 -6.66
C PHE A 381 -16.88 -33.86 -6.91
N ALA A 382 -16.68 -35.17 -7.11
CA ALA A 382 -17.75 -36.16 -7.21
C ALA A 382 -18.42 -36.36 -5.85
N GLY A 383 -19.46 -35.58 -5.56
CA GLY A 383 -20.27 -35.71 -4.36
C GLY A 383 -21.32 -36.82 -4.49
N ILE A 384 -21.62 -37.49 -3.37
CA ILE A 384 -22.73 -38.45 -3.22
C ILE A 384 -23.63 -38.06 -2.04
N ASP A 385 -24.92 -38.32 -2.15
CA ASP A 385 -25.89 -38.12 -1.07
C ASP A 385 -25.93 -39.29 -0.09
N SER A 386 -26.80 -39.24 0.92
CA SER A 386 -27.00 -40.31 1.90
C SER A 386 -27.50 -41.60 1.30
N LYS A 387 -27.97 -41.63 0.07
CA LYS A 387 -28.42 -42.80 -0.69
C LYS A 387 -27.39 -43.26 -1.71
N SER A 388 -26.15 -42.73 -1.62
CA SER A 388 -25.06 -42.97 -2.58
C SER A 388 -25.36 -42.53 -4.03
N ALA A 389 -26.35 -41.63 -4.22
CA ALA A 389 -26.62 -41.06 -5.52
C ALA A 389 -25.72 -39.82 -5.74
N PRO A 390 -25.21 -39.59 -6.98
CA PRO A 390 -24.40 -38.41 -7.30
C PRO A 390 -25.13 -37.12 -7.00
N THR A 391 -24.45 -36.17 -6.31
CA THR A 391 -24.99 -34.83 -6.07
C THR A 391 -24.74 -33.91 -7.24
N ALA A 392 -25.72 -33.04 -7.52
CA ALA A 392 -25.60 -32.05 -8.58
C ALA A 392 -24.92 -30.78 -8.07
N GLU A 393 -23.95 -30.29 -8.84
CA GLU A 393 -23.23 -29.04 -8.55
C GLU A 393 -23.70 -27.90 -9.45
N GLY A 394 -23.96 -26.72 -8.84
CA GLY A 394 -24.46 -25.53 -9.54
C GLY A 394 -23.36 -24.66 -10.14
N PHE A 395 -22.12 -24.84 -9.70
CA PHE A 395 -20.97 -24.06 -10.18
C PHE A 395 -19.67 -24.85 -10.02
N ALA A 396 -18.72 -24.59 -10.90
CA ALA A 396 -17.35 -25.08 -10.82
C ALA A 396 -16.39 -24.18 -11.57
N THR A 397 -15.12 -24.28 -11.26
CA THR A 397 -14.03 -23.64 -11.95
C THR A 397 -13.18 -24.68 -12.66
N PHE A 398 -13.02 -24.55 -13.96
CA PHE A 398 -12.03 -25.31 -14.71
C PHE A 398 -10.69 -24.58 -14.62
N ALA A 399 -9.70 -25.23 -14.01
CA ALA A 399 -8.31 -24.79 -14.01
C ALA A 399 -7.62 -25.45 -15.22
N VAL A 400 -7.26 -24.62 -16.20
CA VAL A 400 -6.69 -25.07 -17.48
C VAL A 400 -5.24 -24.60 -17.58
N HIS A 401 -4.29 -25.54 -17.53
CA HIS A 401 -2.89 -25.25 -17.79
C HIS A 401 -2.66 -25.25 -19.30
N THR A 402 -2.06 -24.17 -19.83
CA THR A 402 -1.90 -23.97 -21.27
C THR A 402 -0.43 -24.01 -21.69
N GLU A 403 -0.15 -24.43 -22.92
CA GLU A 403 1.19 -24.36 -23.52
C GLU A 403 1.58 -22.90 -23.83
N ALA A 404 0.60 -22.07 -24.17
CA ALA A 404 0.80 -20.68 -24.56
C ALA A 404 1.28 -19.83 -23.37
N LYS A 405 2.22 -18.90 -23.63
CA LYS A 405 2.67 -17.92 -22.62
C LYS A 405 1.54 -17.01 -22.13
N ASN A 406 0.61 -16.66 -23.00
CA ASN A 406 -0.60 -15.91 -22.65
C ASN A 406 -1.80 -16.87 -22.62
N PRO A 407 -2.24 -17.33 -21.44
CA PRO A 407 -3.36 -18.28 -21.34
C PRO A 407 -4.69 -17.67 -21.79
N LEU A 408 -4.85 -16.34 -21.73
CA LEU A 408 -6.07 -15.66 -22.18
C LEU A 408 -6.29 -15.77 -23.71
N ALA A 409 -5.26 -16.10 -24.49
CA ALA A 409 -5.41 -16.31 -25.93
C ALA A 409 -6.37 -17.47 -26.26
N LEU A 410 -6.53 -18.44 -25.37
CA LEU A 410 -7.45 -19.58 -25.52
C LEU A 410 -8.85 -19.31 -24.92
N ALA A 411 -9.05 -18.18 -24.27
CA ALA A 411 -10.26 -17.90 -23.48
C ALA A 411 -11.55 -18.03 -24.31
N ASP A 412 -11.61 -17.39 -25.49
CA ASP A 412 -12.81 -17.37 -26.31
C ASP A 412 -13.10 -18.73 -26.95
N SER A 413 -12.05 -19.44 -27.42
CA SER A 413 -12.20 -20.79 -28.01
C SER A 413 -12.71 -21.79 -26.97
N LEU A 414 -12.16 -21.78 -25.75
CA LEU A 414 -12.58 -22.67 -24.68
C LEU A 414 -13.98 -22.30 -24.15
N ARG A 415 -14.32 -21.00 -24.08
CA ARG A 415 -15.68 -20.55 -23.75
C ARG A 415 -16.71 -21.05 -24.76
N GLN A 416 -16.41 -20.95 -26.06
CA GLN A 416 -17.29 -21.46 -27.13
C GLN A 416 -17.42 -22.98 -27.06
N LEU A 417 -16.34 -23.71 -26.80
CA LEU A 417 -16.35 -25.17 -26.68
C LEU A 417 -17.27 -25.61 -25.53
N ILE A 418 -17.24 -24.96 -24.37
CA ILE A 418 -18.17 -25.25 -23.25
C ILE A 418 -19.61 -25.00 -23.67
N ALA A 419 -19.90 -23.84 -24.30
CA ALA A 419 -21.24 -23.48 -24.72
C ALA A 419 -21.83 -24.43 -25.79
N GLN A 420 -20.99 -24.91 -26.71
CA GLN A 420 -21.38 -25.87 -27.76
C GLN A 420 -21.63 -27.27 -27.18
N ARG A 421 -20.84 -27.68 -26.17
CA ARG A 421 -20.93 -29.03 -25.63
C ARG A 421 -22.12 -29.21 -24.69
N HIS A 422 -22.41 -28.18 -23.88
CA HIS A 422 -23.48 -28.22 -22.88
C HIS A 422 -24.22 -26.87 -22.77
N ASN A 423 -25.40 -26.76 -23.35
CA ASN A 423 -26.23 -25.54 -23.32
C ASN A 423 -26.62 -25.07 -21.91
N GLY A 424 -26.50 -25.94 -20.89
CA GLY A 424 -26.79 -25.63 -19.48
C GLY A 424 -25.64 -24.99 -18.73
N LEU A 425 -24.42 -24.99 -19.27
CA LEU A 425 -23.24 -24.42 -18.65
C LEU A 425 -22.93 -23.04 -19.24
N ARG A 426 -22.69 -22.06 -18.38
CA ARG A 426 -22.32 -20.70 -18.77
C ARG A 426 -21.04 -20.27 -18.07
N VAL A 427 -20.03 -19.92 -18.83
CA VAL A 427 -18.81 -19.31 -18.29
C VAL A 427 -19.12 -17.87 -17.89
N SER A 428 -19.09 -17.60 -16.61
CA SER A 428 -19.39 -16.27 -16.03
C SER A 428 -18.17 -15.37 -15.98
N ASN A 429 -17.00 -15.96 -15.68
CA ASN A 429 -15.75 -15.23 -15.57
C ASN A 429 -14.61 -16.05 -16.13
N VAL A 430 -13.67 -15.37 -16.83
CA VAL A 430 -12.44 -15.93 -17.35
C VAL A 430 -11.29 -15.07 -16.87
N THR A 431 -10.42 -15.64 -16.08
CA THR A 431 -9.28 -14.93 -15.48
C THR A 431 -8.07 -15.86 -15.39
N THR A 432 -6.90 -15.33 -15.08
CA THR A 432 -5.73 -16.17 -14.80
C THR A 432 -5.53 -16.32 -13.30
N GLN A 433 -4.89 -17.40 -12.87
CA GLN A 433 -4.53 -17.55 -11.45
C GLN A 433 -3.56 -16.45 -11.01
N LEU A 434 -2.71 -15.95 -11.91
CA LEU A 434 -1.81 -14.84 -11.67
C LEU A 434 -2.58 -13.53 -11.42
N ASP A 435 -3.68 -13.28 -12.14
CA ASP A 435 -4.48 -12.08 -11.93
C ASP A 435 -5.17 -12.11 -10.57
N LEU A 436 -5.68 -13.27 -10.12
CA LEU A 436 -6.23 -13.41 -8.76
C LEU A 436 -5.19 -13.11 -7.67
N VAL A 437 -3.94 -13.55 -7.85
CA VAL A 437 -2.83 -13.20 -6.95
C VAL A 437 -2.55 -11.70 -6.97
N ARG A 438 -2.53 -11.09 -8.15
CA ARG A 438 -2.31 -9.64 -8.32
C ARG A 438 -3.42 -8.81 -7.70
N ASP A 439 -4.67 -9.25 -7.83
CA ASP A 439 -5.84 -8.57 -7.25
C ASP A 439 -5.76 -8.53 -5.72
N GLN A 440 -5.20 -9.56 -5.09
CA GLN A 440 -4.96 -9.59 -3.65
C GLN A 440 -3.93 -8.54 -3.17
N THR A 441 -3.08 -8.04 -4.05
CA THR A 441 -2.00 -7.09 -3.74
C THR A 441 -2.19 -5.69 -4.32
N VAL A 442 -3.31 -5.42 -5.01
CA VAL A 442 -3.59 -4.11 -5.65
C VAL A 442 -3.46 -2.95 -4.67
N ARG A 443 -4.06 -3.10 -3.49
CA ARG A 443 -4.06 -2.08 -2.44
C ARG A 443 -2.64 -1.78 -1.95
N GLU A 444 -1.87 -2.81 -1.65
CA GLU A 444 -0.50 -2.71 -1.16
C GLU A 444 0.43 -2.13 -2.22
N ARG A 445 0.26 -2.54 -3.47
CA ARG A 445 0.99 -1.99 -4.62
C ARG A 445 0.75 -0.50 -4.78
N LEU A 446 -0.52 -0.09 -4.74
CA LEU A 446 -0.90 1.32 -4.84
C LEU A 446 -0.21 2.15 -3.76
N ILE A 447 -0.31 1.73 -2.50
CA ILE A 447 0.25 2.46 -1.37
C ILE A 447 1.78 2.50 -1.46
N ALA A 448 2.42 1.37 -1.78
CA ALA A 448 3.87 1.30 -1.93
C ALA A 448 4.37 2.21 -3.06
N THR A 449 3.67 2.23 -4.20
CA THR A 449 4.01 3.09 -5.35
C THR A 449 3.86 4.57 -5.00
N LEU A 450 2.73 4.96 -4.39
CA LEU A 450 2.49 6.35 -3.99
C LEU A 450 3.43 6.79 -2.87
N ALA A 451 3.68 5.93 -1.89
CA ALA A 451 4.64 6.22 -0.81
C ALA A 451 6.07 6.39 -1.35
N ALA A 452 6.50 5.53 -2.30
CA ALA A 452 7.79 5.67 -2.96
C ALA A 452 7.88 6.98 -3.77
N PHE A 453 6.80 7.37 -4.46
CA PHE A 453 6.73 8.66 -5.15
C PHE A 453 6.87 9.84 -4.17
N PHE A 454 6.13 9.85 -3.06
CA PHE A 454 6.25 10.90 -2.05
C PHE A 454 7.62 10.92 -1.39
N ALA A 455 8.24 9.76 -1.17
CA ALA A 455 9.62 9.68 -0.69
C ALA A 455 10.62 10.34 -1.65
N ALA A 456 10.48 10.08 -2.95
CA ALA A 456 11.31 10.70 -3.97
C ALA A 456 11.11 12.24 -4.01
N VAL A 457 9.87 12.70 -3.96
CA VAL A 457 9.55 14.14 -3.90
C VAL A 457 10.12 14.78 -2.63
N ALA A 458 9.97 14.12 -1.47
CA ALA A 458 10.51 14.61 -0.20
C ALA A 458 12.05 14.73 -0.25
N LEU A 459 12.75 13.75 -0.84
CA LEU A 459 14.21 13.80 -1.04
C LEU A 459 14.63 14.95 -1.95
N LEU A 460 13.94 15.15 -3.07
CA LEU A 460 14.20 16.28 -3.99
C LEU A 460 14.01 17.62 -3.29
N LEU A 461 12.90 17.79 -2.59
CA LEU A 461 12.61 19.00 -1.82
C LEU A 461 13.65 19.22 -0.72
N ALA A 462 14.03 18.18 0.00
CA ALA A 462 15.07 18.26 1.04
C ALA A 462 16.42 18.67 0.44
N GLY A 463 16.80 18.10 -0.70
CA GLY A 463 18.02 18.44 -1.42
C GLY A 463 18.05 19.91 -1.87
N ILE A 464 16.96 20.40 -2.47
CA ILE A 464 16.82 21.79 -2.90
C ILE A 464 16.90 22.75 -1.70
N GLY A 465 16.17 22.44 -0.61
CA GLY A 465 16.19 23.27 0.59
C GLY A 465 17.56 23.33 1.25
N LEU A 466 18.22 22.19 1.36
CA LEU A 466 19.58 22.10 1.91
C LEU A 466 20.59 22.88 1.06
N TYR A 467 20.52 22.73 -0.26
CA TYR A 467 21.35 23.53 -1.18
C TYR A 467 21.12 25.04 -1.02
N ALA A 468 19.85 25.48 -0.96
CA ALA A 468 19.52 26.90 -0.81
C ALA A 468 20.09 27.48 0.48
N VAL A 469 19.98 26.75 1.60
CA VAL A 469 20.49 27.19 2.90
C VAL A 469 22.01 27.21 2.95
N LEU A 470 22.66 26.18 2.42
CA LEU A 470 24.13 26.12 2.33
C LEU A 470 24.66 27.27 1.47
N ASN A 471 24.07 27.50 0.31
CA ASN A 471 24.44 28.60 -0.58
C ASN A 471 24.29 29.98 0.10
N TYR A 472 23.19 30.17 0.82
CA TYR A 472 22.97 31.39 1.62
C TYR A 472 24.00 31.55 2.73
N SER A 473 24.33 30.47 3.44
CA SER A 473 25.35 30.48 4.50
C SER A 473 26.75 30.85 3.96
N VAL A 474 27.11 30.35 2.78
CA VAL A 474 28.35 30.73 2.09
C VAL A 474 28.36 32.23 1.72
N LEU A 475 27.28 32.75 1.17
CA LEU A 475 27.16 34.16 0.79
C LEU A 475 27.28 35.09 2.00
N GLN A 476 26.62 34.76 3.13
CA GLN A 476 26.72 35.56 4.37
C GLN A 476 28.13 35.57 4.98
N ARG A 477 28.87 34.45 4.85
CA ARG A 477 30.22 34.32 5.41
C ARG A 477 31.33 34.60 4.39
N ARG A 478 30.99 35.19 3.21
CA ARG A 478 31.93 35.39 2.10
C ARG A 478 33.16 36.21 2.56
N ARG A 479 32.95 37.29 3.33
CA ARG A 479 34.02 38.11 3.89
C ARG A 479 34.88 37.35 4.90
N GLU A 480 34.28 36.61 5.82
CA GLU A 480 35.00 35.77 6.81
C GLU A 480 35.82 34.69 6.13
N ILE A 481 35.26 34.01 5.12
CA ILE A 481 35.92 33.01 4.30
C ILE A 481 37.11 33.63 3.55
N GLY A 482 36.91 34.81 2.94
CA GLY A 482 37.98 35.54 2.21
C GLY A 482 39.14 35.94 3.12
N ILE A 483 38.88 36.50 4.31
CA ILE A 483 39.89 36.86 5.29
C ILE A 483 40.66 35.61 5.75
N ARG A 484 39.97 34.51 6.05
CA ARG A 484 40.64 33.27 6.48
C ARG A 484 41.49 32.64 5.37
N MET A 485 41.05 32.74 4.10
CA MET A 485 41.89 32.29 2.98
C MET A 485 43.14 33.18 2.80
N ALA A 486 43.01 34.49 2.98
CA ALA A 486 44.16 35.41 2.91
C ALA A 486 45.20 35.14 4.03
N ILE A 487 44.76 34.69 5.20
CA ILE A 487 45.61 34.33 6.36
C ILE A 487 46.17 32.87 6.24
N GLY A 488 45.85 32.13 5.13
CA GLY A 488 46.40 30.79 4.87
C GLY A 488 45.57 29.60 5.37
N SER A 489 44.28 29.78 5.64
CA SER A 489 43.39 28.66 5.97
C SER A 489 43.33 27.61 4.88
N THR A 490 43.44 26.33 5.27
CA THR A 490 43.32 25.21 4.33
C THR A 490 41.92 25.06 3.76
N ARG A 491 41.80 24.54 2.52
CA ARG A 491 40.51 24.25 1.88
C ARG A 491 39.61 23.36 2.76
N ALA A 492 40.20 22.35 3.43
CA ALA A 492 39.47 21.47 4.36
C ALA A 492 38.90 22.22 5.56
N GLY A 493 39.63 23.22 6.10
CA GLY A 493 39.14 24.09 7.18
C GLY A 493 37.90 24.90 6.79
N ILE A 494 37.87 25.44 5.57
CA ILE A 494 36.73 26.19 5.03
C ILE A 494 35.52 25.28 4.83
N VAL A 495 35.73 24.10 4.22
CA VAL A 495 34.67 23.11 4.05
C VAL A 495 34.05 22.72 5.40
N ARG A 496 34.87 22.45 6.41
CA ARG A 496 34.41 22.10 7.74
C ARG A 496 33.54 23.17 8.39
N ILE A 497 33.90 24.45 8.25
CA ILE A 497 33.15 25.57 8.82
C ILE A 497 31.77 25.71 8.15
N VAL A 498 31.71 25.51 6.84
CA VAL A 498 30.47 25.64 6.06
C VAL A 498 29.52 24.46 6.34
N THR A 499 30.08 23.26 6.49
CA THR A 499 29.29 22.02 6.53
C THR A 499 28.93 21.54 7.94
N LEU A 500 29.78 21.77 8.95
CA LEU A 500 29.61 21.19 10.29
C LEU A 500 28.26 21.59 10.93
N ASP A 501 27.92 22.88 10.90
CA ASP A 501 26.67 23.38 11.47
C ASP A 501 25.45 22.70 10.84
N VAL A 502 25.50 22.48 9.52
CA VAL A 502 24.40 21.90 8.75
C VAL A 502 24.29 20.39 9.00
N PHE A 503 25.45 19.69 9.04
CA PHE A 503 25.45 18.26 9.36
C PHE A 503 24.93 17.97 10.77
N LEU A 504 25.18 18.84 11.74
CA LEU A 504 24.64 18.70 13.08
C LEU A 504 23.12 18.85 13.10
N MET A 505 22.55 19.80 12.33
CA MET A 505 21.11 19.93 12.17
C MET A 505 20.48 18.73 11.44
N ILE A 506 21.18 18.20 10.44
CA ILE A 506 20.77 16.98 9.74
C ILE A 506 20.70 15.80 10.72
N ALA A 507 21.73 15.61 11.54
CA ALA A 507 21.77 14.53 12.53
C ALA A 507 20.62 14.65 13.54
N LEU A 508 20.40 15.85 14.09
CA LEU A 508 19.28 16.10 15.01
C LEU A 508 17.93 15.85 14.35
N GLY A 509 17.73 16.35 13.13
CA GLY A 509 16.51 16.13 12.37
C GLY A 509 16.29 14.66 12.03
N ALA A 510 17.33 13.92 11.65
CA ALA A 510 17.24 12.50 11.35
C ALA A 510 16.85 11.68 12.59
N VAL A 511 17.47 11.94 13.73
CA VAL A 511 17.09 11.29 15.01
C VAL A 511 15.63 11.59 15.35
N ALA A 512 15.21 12.85 15.27
CA ALA A 512 13.83 13.24 15.52
C ALA A 512 12.86 12.54 14.55
N GLY A 513 13.19 12.48 13.26
CA GLY A 513 12.40 11.82 12.23
C GLY A 513 12.24 10.32 12.47
N VAL A 514 13.31 9.62 12.87
CA VAL A 514 13.27 8.20 13.23
C VAL A 514 12.41 7.98 14.48
N VAL A 515 12.56 8.80 15.53
CA VAL A 515 11.73 8.70 16.75
C VAL A 515 10.24 8.89 16.43
N LEU A 516 9.91 9.91 15.62
CA LEU A 516 8.55 10.13 15.13
C LEU A 516 8.07 8.95 14.28
N GLY A 517 8.96 8.37 13.47
CA GLY A 517 8.70 7.19 12.65
C GLY A 517 8.30 5.97 13.49
N PHE A 518 9.01 5.68 14.57
CA PHE A 518 8.65 4.61 15.51
C PHE A 518 7.29 4.86 16.17
N GLY A 519 7.03 6.12 16.55
CA GLY A 519 5.73 6.52 17.08
C GLY A 519 4.60 6.26 16.07
N ALA A 520 4.76 6.72 14.84
CA ALA A 520 3.79 6.53 13.77
C ALA A 520 3.61 5.05 13.39
N ALA A 521 4.69 4.27 13.36
CA ALA A 521 4.66 2.84 13.01
C ALA A 521 3.74 2.02 13.93
N ARG A 522 3.63 2.38 15.20
CA ARG A 522 2.71 1.71 16.16
C ARG A 522 1.25 1.80 15.72
N TYR A 523 0.83 2.94 15.15
CA TYR A 523 -0.56 3.14 14.69
C TYR A 523 -0.86 2.39 13.39
N VAL A 524 0.17 2.08 12.60
CA VAL A 524 0.02 1.44 11.28
C VAL A 524 0.54 0.01 11.25
N GLN A 525 0.98 -0.53 12.38
CA GLN A 525 1.57 -1.88 12.46
C GLN A 525 0.65 -2.98 11.93
N SER A 526 -0.67 -2.86 12.12
CA SER A 526 -1.66 -3.82 11.60
C SER A 526 -1.77 -3.84 10.07
N LEU A 527 -1.18 -2.86 9.39
CA LEU A 527 -1.22 -2.73 7.93
C LEU A 527 -0.01 -3.38 7.25
N PHE A 528 1.06 -3.65 8.00
CA PHE A 528 2.28 -4.25 7.45
C PHE A 528 2.20 -5.77 7.48
N TYR A 529 2.69 -6.37 6.42
CA TYR A 529 2.84 -7.83 6.33
C TYR A 529 4.27 -8.23 6.71
N GLN A 530 4.43 -8.93 7.83
CA GLN A 530 5.71 -9.48 8.32
C GLN A 530 6.89 -8.49 8.38
N VAL A 531 6.62 -7.19 8.53
CA VAL A 531 7.65 -6.15 8.67
C VAL A 531 7.60 -5.59 10.08
N LYS A 532 8.76 -5.58 10.75
CA LYS A 532 8.92 -4.90 12.04
C LYS A 532 9.60 -3.55 11.80
N ALA A 533 9.08 -2.51 12.44
CA ALA A 533 9.68 -1.17 12.37
C ALA A 533 11.14 -1.14 12.87
N THR A 534 11.54 -2.13 13.67
CA THR A 534 12.88 -2.28 14.25
C THR A 534 13.87 -3.01 13.35
N ASP A 535 13.44 -3.52 12.18
CA ASP A 535 14.35 -4.18 11.25
C ASP A 535 15.41 -3.18 10.79
N ALA A 536 16.70 -3.59 10.80
CA ALA A 536 17.83 -2.70 10.49
C ALA A 536 17.71 -2.03 9.12
N ASP A 537 17.20 -2.73 8.13
CA ASP A 537 17.01 -2.24 6.76
C ASP A 537 16.03 -1.06 6.70
N MET A 538 15.03 -1.03 7.63
CA MET A 538 14.02 0.03 7.68
C MET A 538 14.60 1.36 8.15
N ILE A 539 15.70 1.34 8.87
CA ILE A 539 16.42 2.53 9.35
C ILE A 539 17.56 2.88 8.41
N ALA A 540 18.33 1.87 8.00
CA ALA A 540 19.53 2.07 7.20
C ALA A 540 19.23 2.63 5.81
N LEU A 541 18.23 2.11 5.10
CA LEU A 541 17.93 2.52 3.74
C LEU A 541 17.46 4.00 3.65
N PRO A 542 16.52 4.49 4.48
CA PRO A 542 16.17 5.90 4.53
C PRO A 542 17.35 6.80 4.93
N ALA A 543 18.14 6.38 5.90
CA ALA A 543 19.31 7.14 6.35
C ALA A 543 20.36 7.27 5.24
N CYS A 544 20.68 6.19 4.54
CA CYS A 544 21.60 6.21 3.41
C CYS A 544 21.09 7.08 2.26
N ALA A 545 19.82 6.96 1.90
CA ALA A 545 19.19 7.76 0.84
C ALA A 545 19.24 9.25 1.17
N PHE A 546 18.94 9.62 2.42
CA PHE A 546 19.01 11.01 2.87
C PHE A 546 20.44 11.53 2.92
N LEU A 547 21.41 10.76 3.44
CA LEU A 547 22.83 11.13 3.46
C LEU A 547 23.39 11.36 2.06
N LEU A 548 23.03 10.49 1.11
CA LEU A 548 23.44 10.66 -0.29
C LEU A 548 22.89 11.96 -0.86
N THR A 549 21.61 12.26 -0.62
CA THR A 549 20.97 13.51 -1.06
C THR A 549 21.65 14.73 -0.43
N ALA A 550 21.98 14.66 0.86
CA ALA A 550 22.67 15.73 1.58
C ALA A 550 24.08 15.96 1.02
N LEU A 551 24.82 14.90 0.71
CA LEU A 551 26.12 14.98 0.06
C LEU A 551 26.01 15.67 -1.31
N VAL A 552 25.11 15.21 -2.16
CA VAL A 552 24.88 15.80 -3.50
C VAL A 552 24.51 17.28 -3.40
N ALA A 553 23.63 17.66 -2.48
CA ALA A 553 23.22 19.05 -2.27
C ALA A 553 24.36 19.94 -1.74
N THR A 554 25.32 19.38 -1.02
CA THR A 554 26.45 20.11 -0.43
C THR A 554 27.52 20.46 -1.46
N VAL A 555 27.74 19.62 -2.47
CA VAL A 555 28.82 19.79 -3.47
C VAL A 555 28.83 21.17 -4.15
N PRO A 556 27.73 21.68 -4.72
CA PRO A 556 27.75 22.98 -5.40
C PRO A 556 28.06 24.16 -4.46
N ALA A 557 27.56 24.10 -3.21
CA ALA A 557 27.81 25.14 -2.21
C ALA A 557 29.27 25.17 -1.79
N VAL A 558 29.90 24.01 -1.57
CA VAL A 558 31.32 23.86 -1.25
C VAL A 558 32.20 24.35 -2.41
N LEU A 559 31.87 23.94 -3.64
CA LEU A 559 32.63 24.40 -4.82
C LEU A 559 32.61 25.92 -4.97
N ARG A 560 31.47 26.57 -4.69
CA ARG A 560 31.37 28.05 -4.69
C ARG A 560 32.22 28.68 -3.59
N ALA A 561 32.19 28.11 -2.37
CA ALA A 561 33.02 28.61 -1.27
C ALA A 561 34.52 28.53 -1.59
N LEU A 562 34.96 27.47 -2.25
CA LEU A 562 36.34 27.25 -2.62
C LEU A 562 36.82 28.10 -3.83
N ARG A 563 35.89 28.58 -4.68
CA ARG A 563 36.16 29.46 -5.83
C ARG A 563 36.10 30.93 -5.49
N THR A 564 35.86 31.30 -4.25
CA THR A 564 35.82 32.71 -3.82
C THR A 564 37.21 33.32 -3.88
N ASP A 565 37.43 34.37 -4.68
CA ASP A 565 38.71 35.03 -4.79
C ASP A 565 38.89 36.05 -3.64
N PRO A 566 39.90 35.88 -2.76
CA PRO A 566 40.14 36.79 -1.66
C PRO A 566 40.54 38.22 -2.11
N THR A 567 41.11 38.35 -3.30
CA THR A 567 41.55 39.67 -3.83
C THR A 567 40.35 40.55 -4.27
N GLU A 568 39.31 39.97 -4.83
CA GLU A 568 38.06 40.70 -5.17
C GLU A 568 37.34 41.22 -3.93
N ILE A 569 37.34 40.41 -2.83
CA ILE A 569 36.62 40.78 -1.61
C ILE A 569 37.32 41.90 -0.85
N LEU A 570 38.67 41.93 -0.88
CA LEU A 570 39.45 42.98 -0.24
C LEU A 570 39.54 44.29 -1.06
N ARG A 571 39.25 44.25 -2.41
CA ARG A 571 39.18 45.42 -3.29
C ARG A 571 37.80 46.07 -3.34
N ALA A 572 36.76 45.43 -2.86
CA ALA A 572 35.36 45.94 -2.90
C ALA A 572 35.05 46.94 -1.75
N GLU A 573 36.05 47.50 -1.10
CA GLU A 573 36.05 48.70 -0.28
C GLU A 573 36.56 49.84 -1.16
#